data_89323aeced52ed2d5e2885d77f1ad41f
#
_entry.id   89323aeced52ed2d5e2885d77f1ad41f
#
_cell.length_a   1.000
_cell.length_b   1.000
_cell.length_c   1.000
_cell.angle_alpha   90.00
_cell.angle_beta   90.00
_cell.angle_gamma   90.00
#
_symmetry.space_group_name_H-M   'P 1'
#
loop_
_entity.id
_entity.type
_entity.pdbx_description
1 polymer ?
#
loop_
_entity_poly.entity_id
_entity_poly.type
_entity_poly.pdbx_seq_one_letter_code
_entity_poly.pdbx_strand_id
1 'polypeptide(L)' 'MPNLTIKDIARISGCSVSTISRVINGRPDVRAEAKEHVLKVMRGA' A
#
# COMPACT_ATOMS: atom_id res chain seq x y z
N MET A 1 15.16 -8.72 8.25
CA MET A 1 14.22 -7.62 8.45
C MET A 1 12.82 -8.15 8.66
N PRO A 2 12.15 -7.74 9.72
CA PRO A 2 10.78 -8.21 9.94
C PRO A 2 9.85 -7.73 8.82
N ASN A 3 8.79 -8.47 8.62
CA ASN A 3 7.80 -8.11 7.63
C ASN A 3 7.10 -6.82 8.03
N LEU A 4 6.83 -6.00 7.04
CA LEU A 4 6.08 -4.77 7.26
C LEU A 4 4.60 -5.10 7.46
N THR A 5 3.99 -4.41 8.41
CA THR A 5 2.55 -4.52 8.59
C THR A 5 1.86 -3.52 7.67
N ILE A 6 0.55 -3.67 7.52
CA ILE A 6 -0.23 -2.74 6.71
C ILE A 6 -0.10 -1.30 7.23
N LYS A 7 0.03 -1.15 8.54
CA LYS A 7 0.21 0.17 9.15
C LYS A 7 1.54 0.79 8.76
N ASP A 8 2.59 -0.03 8.70
CA ASP A 8 3.91 0.44 8.29
C ASP A 8 3.89 0.91 6.85
N ILE A 9 3.27 0.12 5.98
CA ILE A 9 3.16 0.46 4.56
C ILE A 9 2.38 1.75 4.38
N ALA A 10 1.28 1.90 5.13
CA ALA A 10 0.48 3.12 5.08
C ALA A 10 1.31 4.35 5.45
N ARG A 11 2.12 4.22 6.48
CA ARG A 11 2.98 5.31 6.95
C ARG A 11 4.02 5.68 5.90
N ILE A 12 4.71 4.69 5.37
CA ILE A 12 5.78 4.91 4.39
C ILE A 12 5.23 5.49 3.10
N SER A 13 4.11 4.95 2.63
CA SER A 13 3.51 5.38 1.37
C SER A 13 2.75 6.70 1.48
N GLY A 14 2.43 7.11 2.71
CA GLY A 14 1.63 8.31 2.91
C GLY A 14 0.16 8.10 2.63
N CYS A 15 -0.27 6.85 2.53
CA CYS A 15 -1.67 6.51 2.30
C CYS A 15 -2.32 6.06 3.59
N SER A 16 -3.65 6.03 3.60
CA SER A 16 -4.37 5.51 4.75
C SER A 16 -4.38 3.98 4.74
N VAL A 17 -4.61 3.38 5.89
CA VAL A 17 -4.70 1.93 5.99
C VAL A 17 -5.82 1.41 5.08
N SER A 18 -6.92 2.16 4.98
CA SER A 18 -8.02 1.78 4.10
C SER A 18 -7.57 1.68 2.64
N THR A 19 -6.77 2.65 2.19
CA THR A 19 -6.25 2.65 0.83
C THR A 19 -5.34 1.44 0.60
N ILE A 20 -4.46 1.15 1.55
CA ILE A 20 -3.56 0.01 1.45
C ILE A 20 -4.36 -1.29 1.35
N SER A 21 -5.38 -1.43 2.18
CA SER A 21 -6.23 -2.62 2.16
C SER A 21 -6.90 -2.82 0.81
N ARG A 22 -7.40 -1.74 0.22
CA ARG A 22 -8.03 -1.79 -1.09
C ARG A 22 -7.05 -2.23 -2.17
N VAL A 23 -5.83 -1.70 -2.11
CA VAL A 23 -4.79 -2.09 -3.07
C VAL A 23 -4.47 -3.57 -2.96
N ILE A 24 -4.29 -4.05 -1.75
CA ILE A 24 -3.98 -5.46 -1.50
C ILE A 24 -5.09 -6.37 -1.97
N ASN A 25 -6.34 -5.95 -1.77
CA ASN A 25 -7.51 -6.75 -2.17
C ASN A 25 -7.85 -6.61 -3.65
N GLY A 26 -7.11 -5.80 -4.40
CA GLY A 26 -7.34 -5.62 -5.82
C GLY A 26 -8.65 -4.92 -6.14
N ARG A 27 -9.06 -3.98 -5.29
CA ARG A 27 -10.31 -3.25 -5.50
C ARG A 27 -10.23 -2.37 -6.75
N PRO A 28 -11.28 -2.37 -7.59
CA PRO A 28 -11.26 -1.59 -8.83
C PRO A 28 -11.39 -0.09 -8.61
N ASP A 29 -11.80 0.34 -7.43
CA ASP A 29 -11.97 1.76 -7.13
C ASP A 29 -10.66 2.44 -6.70
N VAL A 30 -9.57 1.69 -6.67
CA VAL A 30 -8.25 2.26 -6.35
C VAL A 30 -7.64 2.83 -7.63
N ARG A 31 -7.11 4.04 -7.53
CA ARG A 31 -6.43 4.67 -8.65
C ARG A 31 -5.14 3.93 -8.98
N ALA A 32 -4.81 3.86 -10.27
CA ALA A 32 -3.60 3.19 -10.71
C ALA A 32 -2.35 3.78 -10.06
N GLU A 33 -2.32 5.09 -9.91
CA GLU A 33 -1.18 5.78 -9.27
C GLU A 33 -0.99 5.32 -7.84
N ALA A 34 -2.09 5.25 -7.09
CA ALA A 34 -2.02 4.80 -5.70
C ALA A 34 -1.57 3.35 -5.62
N LYS A 35 -2.10 2.52 -6.51
CA LYS A 35 -1.73 1.11 -6.56
C LYS A 35 -0.24 0.95 -6.84
N GLU A 36 0.27 1.64 -7.83
CA GLU A 36 1.69 1.58 -8.17
C GLU A 36 2.55 2.07 -7.03
N HIS A 37 2.14 3.15 -6.40
CA HIS A 37 2.89 3.72 -5.29
C HIS A 37 3.00 2.74 -4.13
N VAL A 38 1.89 2.13 -3.76
CA VAL A 38 1.86 1.15 -2.67
C VAL A 38 2.71 -0.06 -3.02
N LEU A 39 2.57 -0.59 -4.23
CA LEU A 39 3.35 -1.75 -4.66
C LEU A 39 4.84 -1.45 -4.65
N LYS A 40 5.21 -0.24 -5.04
CA LYS A 40 6.60 0.19 -5.04
C LYS A 40 7.16 0.22 -3.62
N VAL A 41 6.39 0.74 -2.68
CA VAL A 41 6.78 0.77 -1.28
C VAL A 41 6.95 -0.65 -0.75
N MET A 42 6.05 -1.53 -1.09
CA MET A 42 6.11 -2.91 -0.65
C MET A 42 7.34 -3.64 -1.20
N ARG A 43 7.73 -3.34 -2.42
CA ARG A 43 8.91 -3.94 -3.02
C ARG A 43 10.20 -3.39 -2.43
N GLY A 44 10.21 -2.09 -2.16
CA GLY A 44 11.38 -1.42 -1.67
C GLY A 44 11.64 -1.62 -0.19
N ALA A 45 10.69 -2.16 0.50
CA ALA A 45 10.80 -2.32 1.96
C ALA A 45 11.55 -3.57 2.37
#